data_be4d8505114fdbc2e7ea71bd82029337
#
_entry.id   be4d8505114fdbc2e7ea71bd82029337
#
_cell.length_a   1.000
_cell.length_b   1.000
_cell.length_c   1.000
_cell.angle_alpha   90.00
_cell.angle_beta   90.00
_cell.angle_gamma   90.00
#
_symmetry.space_group_name_H-M   'P 1'
#
loop_
_entity.id
_entity.type
_entity.pdbx_description
1 polymer ?
#
loop_
_entity_poly.entity_id
_entity_poly.type
_entity_poly.pdbx_seq_one_letter_code
_entity_poly.pdbx_strand_id
1 'polypeptide(L)'
;MIKMFHYGHPWRTFKWLIGLTPKFTDLKENGEYGEWLGRKFLKNKGFSILYLNWRSRKDRRYEIDLICMDNEILVFVEIRARSVNSFTTGFQTIGKRKRRALLKSFKAYLSENSHLPLNYRFDVIEVDLPSNCNGKVKLFHHENIAIFKDTLH
;
A
#
# COMPACT_ATOMS: atom_id res chain seq x y z
N MET A 1 6.98 17.38 -9.84
CA MET A 1 8.21 17.06 -9.08
C MET A 1 7.86 16.04 -8.00
N ILE A 2 8.21 14.77 -8.21
CA ILE A 2 7.88 13.66 -7.28
C ILE A 2 8.74 13.86 -6.04
N LYS A 3 8.15 14.25 -4.93
CA LYS A 3 8.85 14.29 -3.64
C LYS A 3 9.13 12.84 -3.23
N MET A 4 10.36 12.39 -3.46
CA MET A 4 10.88 11.13 -2.92
C MET A 4 11.00 11.27 -1.40
N PHE A 5 9.96 10.83 -0.68
CA PHE A 5 10.01 10.72 0.79
C PHE A 5 10.29 9.28 1.20
N HIS A 6 11.38 9.11 1.91
CA HIS A 6 11.82 7.97 2.72
C HIS A 6 11.46 6.58 2.18
N TYR A 7 12.29 6.11 1.29
CA TYR A 7 12.48 4.67 1.09
C TYR A 7 13.06 4.08 2.37
N GLY A 8 12.56 2.94 2.80
CA GLY A 8 13.33 2.05 3.64
C GLY A 8 14.77 1.97 3.10
N HIS A 9 15.72 1.58 3.93
CA HIS A 9 17.16 1.68 3.63
C HIS A 9 17.49 1.54 2.14
N PRO A 10 18.15 2.50 1.48
CA PRO A 10 18.46 2.47 0.04
C PRO A 10 19.14 1.18 -0.42
N TRP A 11 19.96 0.60 0.46
CA TRP A 11 20.63 -0.69 0.25
C TRP A 11 19.65 -1.86 0.06
N ARG A 12 18.54 -1.91 0.80
CA ARG A 12 17.56 -2.99 0.68
C ARG A 12 16.87 -2.94 -0.67
N THR A 13 16.42 -1.75 -1.08
CA THR A 13 15.80 -1.54 -2.39
C THR A 13 16.75 -1.93 -3.54
N PHE A 14 18.02 -1.60 -3.43
CA PHE A 14 19.02 -1.98 -4.42
C PHE A 14 19.18 -3.51 -4.51
N LYS A 15 19.27 -4.22 -3.38
CA LYS A 15 19.31 -5.68 -3.35
C LYS A 15 18.11 -6.30 -4.07
N TRP A 16 16.92 -5.78 -3.84
CA TRP A 16 15.70 -6.31 -4.46
C TRP A 16 15.64 -6.02 -5.96
N LEU A 17 16.20 -4.90 -6.41
CA LEU A 17 16.32 -4.59 -7.84
C LEU A 17 17.21 -5.59 -8.58
N ILE A 18 18.28 -6.08 -7.95
CA ILE A 18 19.18 -7.09 -8.52
C ILE A 18 18.74 -8.53 -8.24
N GLY A 19 17.52 -8.74 -7.74
CA GLY A 19 16.91 -10.06 -7.54
C GLY A 19 17.23 -10.74 -6.21
N LEU A 20 17.92 -10.08 -5.28
CA LEU A 20 18.16 -10.64 -3.94
C LEU A 20 16.90 -10.45 -3.07
N THR A 21 16.24 -11.53 -2.73
CA THR A 21 15.06 -11.51 -1.86
C THR A 21 15.42 -11.51 -0.37
N PRO A 22 14.57 -11.01 0.53
CA PRO A 22 14.77 -11.14 1.97
C PRO A 22 14.72 -12.60 2.41
N LYS A 23 15.29 -12.89 3.57
CA LYS A 23 15.24 -14.24 4.17
C LYS A 23 13.87 -14.61 4.73
N PHE A 24 12.90 -13.68 4.71
CA PHE A 24 11.53 -13.81 5.23
C PHE A 24 11.41 -14.12 6.73
N THR A 25 12.49 -13.90 7.50
CA THR A 25 12.53 -14.09 8.95
C THR A 25 12.27 -12.80 9.73
N ASP A 26 12.48 -11.64 9.09
CA ASP A 26 12.28 -10.31 9.69
C ASP A 26 10.97 -9.70 9.19
N LEU A 27 10.02 -9.51 10.11
CA LEU A 27 8.69 -8.94 9.80
C LEU A 27 8.77 -7.52 9.22
N LYS A 28 9.74 -6.72 9.67
CA LYS A 28 9.93 -5.36 9.17
C LYS A 28 10.45 -5.37 7.73
N GLU A 29 11.46 -6.19 7.46
CA GLU A 29 12.00 -6.33 6.11
C GLU A 29 10.95 -6.91 5.16
N ASN A 30 10.14 -7.86 5.61
CA ASN A 30 9.03 -8.42 4.84
C ASN A 30 7.98 -7.36 4.49
N GLY A 31 7.64 -6.48 5.43
CA GLY A 31 6.74 -5.34 5.18
C GLY A 31 7.30 -4.40 4.11
N GLU A 32 8.53 -3.95 4.27
CA GLU A 32 9.21 -3.06 3.32
C GLU A 32 9.32 -3.71 1.91
N TYR A 33 9.61 -5.01 1.86
CA TYR A 33 9.68 -5.76 0.61
C TYR A 33 8.31 -5.88 -0.06
N GLY A 34 7.26 -6.14 0.72
CA GLY A 34 5.89 -6.18 0.24
C GLY A 34 5.45 -4.84 -0.36
N GLU A 35 5.75 -3.72 0.31
CA GLU A 35 5.48 -2.37 -0.21
C GLU A 35 6.23 -2.11 -1.52
N TRP A 36 7.49 -2.53 -1.62
CA TRP A 36 8.28 -2.41 -2.84
C TRP A 36 7.65 -3.23 -3.99
N LEU A 37 7.23 -4.47 -3.73
CA LEU A 37 6.59 -5.34 -4.70
C LEU A 37 5.24 -4.78 -5.16
N GLY A 38 4.39 -4.33 -4.24
CA GLY A 38 3.09 -3.74 -4.54
C GLY A 38 3.24 -2.50 -5.44
N ARG A 39 4.20 -1.62 -5.12
CA ARG A 39 4.51 -0.47 -5.96
C ARG A 39 4.98 -0.87 -7.36
N LYS A 40 5.91 -1.83 -7.46
CA LYS A 40 6.41 -2.35 -8.74
C LYS A 40 5.28 -2.92 -9.58
N PHE A 41 4.40 -3.68 -8.94
CA PHE A 41 3.22 -4.26 -9.58
C PHE A 41 2.30 -3.19 -10.19
N LEU A 42 1.94 -2.15 -9.42
CA LEU A 42 1.09 -1.06 -9.92
C LEU A 42 1.76 -0.27 -11.05
N LYS A 43 3.06 0.01 -10.95
CA LYS A 43 3.79 0.64 -12.06
C LYS A 43 3.71 -0.18 -13.33
N ASN A 44 3.87 -1.50 -13.23
CA ASN A 44 3.78 -2.40 -14.38
C ASN A 44 2.35 -2.47 -14.96
N LYS A 45 1.32 -2.20 -14.14
CA LYS A 45 -0.07 -2.05 -14.60
C LYS A 45 -0.38 -0.67 -15.21
N GLY A 46 0.58 0.25 -15.25
CA GLY A 46 0.42 1.58 -15.84
C GLY A 46 0.00 2.68 -14.85
N PHE A 47 -0.07 2.39 -13.55
CA PHE A 47 -0.39 3.41 -12.55
C PHE A 47 0.74 4.42 -12.38
N SER A 48 0.39 5.71 -12.31
CA SER A 48 1.32 6.80 -12.03
C SER A 48 1.42 7.02 -10.53
N ILE A 49 2.58 6.71 -9.94
CA ILE A 49 2.80 6.86 -8.48
C ILE A 49 2.99 8.32 -8.12
N LEU A 50 2.18 8.84 -7.20
CA LEU A 50 2.26 10.21 -6.70
C LEU A 50 3.04 10.29 -5.38
N TYR A 51 2.69 9.44 -4.41
CA TYR A 51 3.29 9.44 -3.08
C TYR A 51 3.51 8.02 -2.57
N LEU A 52 4.59 7.86 -1.81
CA LEU A 52 4.90 6.67 -1.02
C LEU A 52 4.91 7.06 0.45
N ASN A 53 4.28 6.25 1.30
CA ASN A 53 4.24 6.46 2.75
C ASN A 53 3.88 7.92 3.10
N TRP A 54 2.81 8.42 2.45
CA TRP A 54 2.34 9.78 2.69
C TRP A 54 1.88 9.94 4.14
N ARG A 55 2.26 11.06 4.74
CA ARG A 55 1.79 11.44 6.09
C ARG A 55 1.28 12.86 6.08
N SER A 56 0.17 13.08 6.78
CA SER A 56 -0.42 14.40 6.97
C SER A 56 0.57 15.35 7.66
N ARG A 57 0.58 16.61 7.20
CA ARG A 57 1.35 17.68 7.83
C ARG A 57 0.77 18.10 9.17
N LYS A 58 -0.56 17.98 9.33
CA LYS A 58 -1.31 18.38 10.53
C LYS A 58 -1.25 17.31 11.61
N ASP A 59 -1.32 16.02 11.23
CA ASP A 59 -1.27 14.91 12.16
C ASP A 59 -0.54 13.71 11.53
N ARG A 60 0.69 13.47 11.92
CA ARG A 60 1.56 12.42 11.38
C ARG A 60 1.07 10.99 11.63
N ARG A 61 0.02 10.81 12.46
CA ARG A 61 -0.64 9.51 12.65
C ARG A 61 -1.49 9.10 11.44
N TYR A 62 -1.87 10.08 10.60
CA TYR A 62 -2.56 9.81 9.35
C TYR A 62 -1.56 9.50 8.26
N GLU A 63 -1.50 8.25 7.86
CA GLU A 63 -0.60 7.75 6.84
C GLU A 63 -1.34 6.93 5.78
N ILE A 64 -0.78 6.91 4.57
CA ILE A 64 -1.26 6.14 3.42
C ILE A 64 -0.03 5.51 2.78
N ASP A 65 -0.03 4.20 2.59
CA ASP A 65 1.13 3.46 2.06
C ASP A 65 1.50 3.93 0.66
N LEU A 66 0.48 4.08 -0.22
CA LEU A 66 0.70 4.50 -1.59
C LEU A 66 -0.47 5.34 -2.10
N ILE A 67 -0.16 6.40 -2.82
CA ILE A 67 -1.14 7.21 -3.55
C ILE A 67 -0.70 7.26 -5.01
N CYS A 68 -1.60 6.94 -5.92
CA CYS A 68 -1.33 6.89 -7.35
C CYS A 68 -2.52 7.35 -8.18
N MET A 69 -2.29 7.51 -9.48
CA MET A 69 -3.34 7.73 -10.47
C MET A 69 -3.50 6.48 -11.33
N ASP A 70 -4.74 6.09 -11.57
CA ASP A 70 -5.16 5.18 -12.62
C ASP A 70 -5.98 6.00 -13.62
N ASN A 71 -5.35 6.41 -14.72
CA ASN A 71 -5.87 7.41 -15.62
C ASN A 71 -6.27 8.70 -14.86
N GLU A 72 -7.56 9.04 -14.80
CA GLU A 72 -8.10 10.22 -14.12
C GLU A 72 -8.61 9.93 -12.69
N ILE A 73 -8.44 8.70 -12.18
CA ILE A 73 -8.91 8.29 -10.87
C ILE A 73 -7.75 8.36 -9.88
N LEU A 74 -7.95 9.09 -8.77
CA LEU A 74 -7.02 9.07 -7.64
C LEU A 74 -7.23 7.78 -6.85
N VAL A 75 -6.16 7.01 -6.65
CA VAL A 75 -6.22 5.72 -5.97
C VAL A 75 -5.40 5.76 -4.69
N PHE A 76 -6.08 5.54 -3.57
CA PHE A 76 -5.44 5.26 -2.29
C PHE A 76 -5.20 3.77 -2.16
N VAL A 77 -3.99 3.37 -1.82
CA VAL A 77 -3.64 1.94 -1.77
C VAL A 77 -3.07 1.58 -0.40
N GLU A 78 -3.61 0.56 0.20
CA GLU A 78 -3.04 -0.14 1.36
C GLU A 78 -2.31 -1.38 0.86
N ILE A 79 -1.06 -1.57 1.29
CA ILE A 79 -0.25 -2.74 0.93
C ILE A 79 -0.09 -3.64 2.14
N ARG A 80 -0.43 -4.90 1.99
CA ARG A 80 -0.41 -5.91 3.06
C ARG A 80 0.47 -7.08 2.68
N ALA A 81 1.68 -7.09 3.21
CA ALA A 81 2.56 -8.25 3.12
C ALA A 81 2.28 -9.23 4.26
N ARG A 82 2.25 -10.51 3.95
CA ARG A 82 2.08 -11.57 4.94
C ARG A 82 2.78 -12.85 4.50
N SER A 83 3.10 -13.69 5.46
CA SER A 83 3.61 -15.03 5.19
C SER A 83 2.46 -15.95 4.71
N VAL A 84 2.75 -16.85 3.79
CA VAL A 84 1.79 -17.83 3.21
C VAL A 84 1.10 -18.68 4.28
N ASN A 85 1.67 -18.85 5.47
CA ASN A 85 1.05 -19.61 6.57
C ASN A 85 -0.03 -18.82 7.34
N SER A 86 -0.37 -17.62 6.93
CA SER A 86 -1.45 -16.84 7.53
C SER A 86 -2.80 -17.29 6.98
N PHE A 87 -3.63 -17.94 7.82
CA PHE A 87 -4.95 -18.50 7.46
C PHE A 87 -6.05 -17.45 7.17
N THR A 88 -5.74 -16.17 7.16
CA THR A 88 -6.73 -15.11 6.95
C THR A 88 -6.62 -14.48 5.58
N THR A 89 -7.74 -14.50 4.83
CA THR A 89 -7.85 -13.75 3.56
C THR A 89 -7.74 -12.25 3.84
N GLY A 90 -6.72 -11.61 3.25
CA GLY A 90 -6.17 -10.33 3.70
C GLY A 90 -7.10 -9.13 3.71
N PHE A 91 -7.93 -8.92 2.67
CA PHE A 91 -8.73 -7.70 2.64
C PHE A 91 -9.99 -7.79 3.53
N GLN A 92 -10.55 -8.98 3.75
CA GLN A 92 -11.69 -9.19 4.66
C GLN A 92 -11.34 -8.88 6.11
N THR A 93 -10.06 -8.87 6.46
CA THR A 93 -9.57 -8.62 7.83
C THR A 93 -9.19 -7.16 8.12
N ILE A 94 -9.49 -6.21 7.22
CA ILE A 94 -9.37 -4.79 7.60
C ILE A 94 -10.46 -4.47 8.61
N GLY A 95 -10.11 -4.61 9.89
CA GLY A 95 -11.04 -4.37 11.00
C GLY A 95 -11.55 -2.94 11.03
N LYS A 96 -12.69 -2.72 11.72
CA LYS A 96 -13.36 -1.40 11.84
C LYS A 96 -12.41 -0.27 12.26
N ARG A 97 -11.49 -0.55 13.20
CA ARG A 97 -10.49 0.43 13.65
C ARG A 97 -9.55 0.90 12.52
N LYS A 98 -9.01 -0.03 11.73
CA LYS A 98 -8.11 0.30 10.60
C LYS A 98 -8.87 1.05 9.50
N ARG A 99 -10.11 0.63 9.17
CA ARG A 99 -10.96 1.34 8.20
C ARG A 99 -11.18 2.79 8.60
N ARG A 100 -11.51 3.05 9.88
CA ARG A 100 -11.68 4.43 10.40
C ARG A 100 -10.39 5.24 10.30
N ALA A 101 -9.24 4.63 10.58
CA ALA A 101 -7.94 5.28 10.46
C ALA A 101 -7.64 5.65 9.00
N LEU A 102 -7.84 4.72 8.06
CA LEU A 102 -7.67 4.96 6.62
C LEU A 102 -8.57 6.09 6.12
N LEU A 103 -9.85 6.09 6.52
CA LEU A 103 -10.77 7.17 6.17
C LEU A 103 -10.31 8.55 6.64
N LYS A 104 -9.78 8.63 7.86
CA LYS A 104 -9.22 9.89 8.39
C LYS A 104 -8.01 10.31 7.57
N SER A 105 -7.14 9.36 7.19
CA SER A 105 -5.97 9.62 6.36
C SER A 105 -6.37 10.11 4.95
N PHE A 106 -7.39 9.52 4.32
CA PHE A 106 -7.88 9.96 3.01
C PHE A 106 -8.47 11.37 3.08
N LYS A 107 -9.32 11.63 4.08
CA LYS A 107 -9.86 12.97 4.31
C LYS A 107 -8.78 14.01 4.54
N ALA A 108 -7.75 13.68 5.30
CA ALA A 108 -6.60 14.56 5.54
C ALA A 108 -5.87 14.85 4.22
N TYR A 109 -5.58 13.82 3.41
CA TYR A 109 -4.93 14.01 2.11
C TYR A 109 -5.76 14.91 1.19
N LEU A 110 -7.05 14.64 1.05
CA LEU A 110 -7.96 15.44 0.22
C LEU A 110 -8.05 16.88 0.69
N SER A 111 -8.05 17.14 2.01
CA SER A 111 -8.09 18.50 2.56
C SER A 111 -6.78 19.28 2.43
N GLU A 112 -5.65 18.58 2.33
CA GLU A 112 -4.32 19.19 2.19
C GLU A 112 -3.92 19.46 0.73
N ASN A 113 -4.71 18.99 -0.25
CA ASN A 113 -4.41 19.10 -1.67
C ASN A 113 -5.64 19.62 -2.43
N SER A 114 -5.55 20.85 -2.99
CA SER A 114 -6.67 21.58 -3.57
C SER A 114 -7.00 21.25 -5.04
N HIS A 115 -6.11 20.56 -5.75
CA HIS A 115 -6.26 20.30 -7.20
C HIS A 115 -6.28 18.80 -7.49
N LEU A 116 -7.23 18.09 -6.86
CA LEU A 116 -7.37 16.65 -7.00
C LEU A 116 -8.49 16.31 -7.98
N PRO A 117 -8.41 15.14 -8.64
CA PRO A 117 -9.52 14.58 -9.38
C PRO A 117 -10.79 14.47 -8.53
N LEU A 118 -11.95 14.63 -9.15
CA LEU A 118 -13.24 14.45 -8.46
C LEU A 118 -13.49 12.99 -8.06
N ASN A 119 -12.89 12.07 -8.81
CA ASN A 119 -13.06 10.64 -8.59
C ASN A 119 -11.87 10.05 -7.84
N TYR A 120 -12.16 9.32 -6.79
CA TYR A 120 -11.16 8.55 -6.05
C TYR A 120 -11.71 7.20 -5.62
N ARG A 121 -10.82 6.22 -5.45
CA ARG A 121 -11.14 4.90 -4.94
C ARG A 121 -10.08 4.40 -3.96
N PHE A 122 -10.43 3.35 -3.25
CA PHE A 122 -9.53 2.65 -2.35
C PHE A 122 -9.25 1.23 -2.84
N ASP A 123 -7.98 0.90 -3.00
CA ASP A 123 -7.53 -0.41 -3.43
C ASP A 123 -6.67 -1.05 -2.32
N VAL A 124 -6.66 -2.39 -2.30
CA VAL A 124 -5.78 -3.17 -1.42
C VAL A 124 -4.91 -4.09 -2.26
N ILE A 125 -3.61 -4.08 -2.00
CA ILE A 125 -2.68 -5.06 -2.55
C ILE A 125 -2.25 -6.01 -1.46
N GLU A 126 -2.52 -7.29 -1.66
CA GLU A 126 -2.01 -8.36 -0.82
C GLU A 126 -0.78 -8.96 -1.46
N VAL A 127 0.26 -9.11 -0.65
CA VAL A 127 1.52 -9.72 -1.05
C VAL A 127 1.76 -10.93 -0.17
N ASP A 128 1.51 -12.11 -0.71
CA ASP A 128 1.80 -13.37 -0.03
C ASP A 128 3.28 -13.71 -0.22
N LEU A 129 4.04 -13.56 0.85
CA LEU A 129 5.46 -13.85 0.90
C LEU A 129 5.67 -15.33 1.23
N PRO A 130 6.58 -16.03 0.55
CA PRO A 130 6.86 -17.42 0.85
C PRO A 130 7.51 -17.58 2.23
N SER A 131 7.35 -18.77 2.83
CA SER A 131 7.98 -19.11 4.11
C SER A 131 9.49 -19.36 3.99
N ASN A 132 10.00 -19.55 2.76
CA ASN A 132 11.40 -19.79 2.46
C ASN A 132 11.81 -19.15 1.12
N CYS A 133 13.11 -19.02 0.89
CA CYS A 133 13.67 -18.36 -0.29
C CYS A 133 13.33 -19.03 -1.64
N ASN A 134 12.87 -20.28 -1.63
CA ASN A 134 12.53 -21.04 -2.84
C ASN A 134 11.07 -20.91 -3.25
N GLY A 135 10.23 -20.30 -2.41
CA GLY A 135 8.82 -20.08 -2.70
C GLY A 135 8.59 -18.91 -3.65
N LYS A 136 7.43 -18.91 -4.30
CA LYS A 136 7.02 -17.81 -5.18
C LYS A 136 6.16 -16.80 -4.43
N VAL A 137 6.44 -15.51 -4.62
CA VAL A 137 5.56 -14.42 -4.18
C VAL A 137 4.28 -14.43 -5.01
N LYS A 138 3.13 -14.23 -4.37
CA LYS A 138 1.85 -14.00 -5.04
C LYS A 138 1.34 -12.61 -4.69
N LEU A 139 0.79 -11.91 -5.68
CA LEU A 139 0.16 -10.60 -5.48
C LEU A 139 -1.30 -10.67 -5.92
N PHE A 140 -2.15 -10.06 -5.10
CA PHE A 140 -3.57 -9.92 -5.39
C PHE A 140 -3.93 -8.43 -5.29
N HIS A 141 -4.58 -7.91 -6.32
CA HIS A 141 -5.06 -6.54 -6.37
C HIS A 141 -6.58 -6.52 -6.22
N HIS A 142 -7.06 -5.99 -5.14
CA HIS A 142 -8.48 -5.79 -4.86
C HIS A 142 -8.81 -4.32 -5.11
N GLU A 143 -9.49 -4.07 -6.20
CA GLU A 143 -9.85 -2.71 -6.65
C GLU A 143 -11.19 -2.27 -6.04
N ASN A 144 -11.31 -0.97 -5.80
CA ASN A 144 -12.54 -0.31 -5.37
C ASN A 144 -13.19 -0.93 -4.12
N ILE A 145 -12.41 -1.16 -3.09
CA ILE A 145 -12.89 -1.73 -1.84
C ILE A 145 -13.80 -0.73 -1.11
N ALA A 146 -15.03 -1.16 -0.81
CA ALA A 146 -15.97 -0.35 -0.04
C ALA A 146 -15.48 -0.18 1.40
N ILE A 147 -14.97 1.02 1.70
CA ILE A 147 -14.50 1.37 3.04
C ILE A 147 -15.65 1.84 3.97
N PHE A 148 -16.85 2.12 3.39
CA PHE A 148 -18.00 2.75 4.04
C PHE A 148 -19.14 1.79 4.37
N LYS A 149 -18.98 0.48 4.28
CA LYS A 149 -20.11 -0.46 4.46
C LYS A 149 -20.87 -0.39 5.80
N ASP A 150 -20.37 0.37 6.78
CA ASP A 150 -20.94 0.41 8.14
C ASP A 150 -21.57 1.76 8.52
N THR A 151 -21.89 2.66 7.59
CA THR A 151 -22.45 3.98 7.91
C THR A 151 -23.88 4.24 7.40
N LEU A 152 -24.57 3.19 6.97
CA LEU A 152 -26.00 3.25 6.61
C LEU A 152 -26.83 2.39 7.58
N HIS A 153 -26.83 2.78 8.86
CA HIS A 153 -27.88 2.45 9.82
C HIS A 153 -27.99 3.57 10.84
#